data_f16a6fe44ed6ff00f7411f02f9f9bc44
#
_entry.id   f16a6fe44ed6ff00f7411f02f9f9bc44
#
_cell.length_a   1.000
_cell.length_b   1.000
_cell.length_c   1.000
_cell.angle_alpha   90.00
_cell.angle_beta   90.00
_cell.angle_gamma   90.00
#
_symmetry.space_group_name_H-M   'P 1'
#
loop_
_entity.id
_entity.type
_entity.pdbx_description
1 polymer ?
#
loop_
_entity_poly.entity_id
_entity_poly.type
_entity_poly.pdbx_seq_one_letter_code
_entity_poly.pdbx_strand_id
1 'polypeptide(L)'
;MIYKERDDWLHAILNTLPDHVFILNEQGRYIESFGGTYHSKHFNAQSYTNLTLNDVLSPSKAAELIGYINDVLRSNEPKVVKYSIALQDHLLMPIEELEALENPEETWFEAIIKPVESIQGDENLVIWSVRDVTKTHLLERRLKELSETDELTGVMNRRAFLTSLDRSLSSHSHPSHPLTCVMIDIDHFKEINDQVGHFSGDQVINHVAKICQRAIRGTDFIGRLGGEEFAVILANTSAIQAYEVAERIRQAIQTAPCKVDGIEISTTVSIGVAEYDGQVLSAKELMVNADKAMYYSKHSGRNQVTLYHGNIPDVKLQHSTNLRIQKVS
;
A
#
# COMPACT_ATOMS: atom_id res chain seq x y z
N MET A 1 -17.53 -55.12 9.82
CA MET A 1 -17.40 -54.36 11.09
C MET A 1 -16.12 -53.54 11.11
N ILE A 2 -14.94 -54.05 10.88
CA ILE A 2 -13.63 -53.36 10.94
C ILE A 2 -13.53 -52.15 9.93
N TYR A 3 -14.06 -52.28 8.74
CA TYR A 3 -14.04 -51.18 7.72
C TYR A 3 -14.92 -50.01 8.13
N LYS A 4 -16.08 -50.26 8.71
CA LYS A 4 -17.02 -49.19 9.16
C LYS A 4 -16.43 -48.38 10.31
N GLU A 5 -15.74 -49.05 11.27
CA GLU A 5 -15.02 -48.40 12.35
C GLU A 5 -13.86 -47.51 11.85
N ARG A 6 -13.17 -47.96 10.78
CA ARG A 6 -12.08 -47.20 10.18
C ARG A 6 -12.58 -45.91 9.49
N ASP A 7 -13.70 -45.97 8.80
CA ASP A 7 -14.31 -44.81 8.15
C ASP A 7 -14.83 -43.82 9.20
N ASP A 8 -15.47 -44.29 10.27
CA ASP A 8 -15.93 -43.45 11.40
C ASP A 8 -14.75 -42.72 12.08
N TRP A 9 -13.60 -43.41 12.26
CA TRP A 9 -12.39 -42.80 12.80
C TRP A 9 -11.79 -41.73 11.86
N LEU A 10 -11.77 -41.98 10.54
CA LEU A 10 -11.25 -41.06 9.57
C LEU A 10 -12.12 -39.77 9.53
N HIS A 11 -13.43 -39.92 9.51
CA HIS A 11 -14.36 -38.81 9.60
C HIS A 11 -14.20 -38.02 10.91
N ALA A 12 -14.01 -38.69 12.03
CA ALA A 12 -13.79 -38.05 13.33
C ALA A 12 -12.48 -37.21 13.31
N ILE A 13 -11.39 -37.76 12.74
CA ILE A 13 -10.10 -37.05 12.63
C ILE A 13 -10.25 -35.83 11.69
N LEU A 14 -10.82 -36.03 10.51
CA LEU A 14 -10.98 -34.95 9.52
C LEU A 14 -11.85 -33.81 10.09
N ASN A 15 -12.88 -34.12 10.85
CA ASN A 15 -13.73 -33.12 11.49
C ASN A 15 -13.06 -32.38 12.66
N THR A 16 -11.90 -32.82 13.16
CA THR A 16 -11.11 -32.05 14.15
C THR A 16 -10.14 -31.06 13.52
N LEU A 17 -10.01 -31.08 12.19
CA LEU A 17 -9.10 -30.14 11.50
C LEU A 17 -9.56 -28.70 11.73
N PRO A 18 -8.61 -27.78 12.00
CA PRO A 18 -8.93 -26.37 12.14
C PRO A 18 -9.37 -25.72 10.81
N ASP A 19 -8.77 -26.18 9.71
CA ASP A 19 -9.05 -25.68 8.36
C ASP A 19 -10.27 -26.41 7.77
N HIS A 20 -10.99 -25.75 6.90
CA HIS A 20 -12.06 -26.39 6.11
C HIS A 20 -11.44 -27.22 5.00
N VAL A 21 -11.92 -28.42 4.78
CA VAL A 21 -11.51 -29.30 3.69
C VAL A 21 -12.72 -29.68 2.87
N PHE A 22 -12.71 -29.33 1.61
CA PHE A 22 -13.77 -29.64 0.65
C PHE A 22 -13.26 -30.62 -0.39
N ILE A 23 -14.11 -31.55 -0.80
CA ILE A 23 -13.93 -32.33 -2.00
C ILE A 23 -14.90 -31.76 -3.05
N LEU A 24 -14.35 -31.26 -4.16
CA LEU A 24 -15.13 -30.66 -5.24
C LEU A 24 -14.87 -31.38 -6.56
N ASN A 25 -15.88 -31.43 -7.42
CA ASN A 25 -15.69 -31.86 -8.80
C ASN A 25 -15.30 -30.69 -9.72
N GLU A 26 -15.06 -30.97 -10.99
CA GLU A 26 -14.65 -29.98 -12.00
C GLU A 26 -15.65 -28.86 -12.25
N GLN A 27 -16.96 -29.06 -11.93
CA GLN A 27 -18.00 -28.05 -11.99
C GLN A 27 -18.11 -27.21 -10.72
N GLY A 28 -17.25 -27.46 -9.69
CA GLY A 28 -17.28 -26.78 -8.42
C GLY A 28 -18.43 -27.24 -7.50
N ARG A 29 -18.94 -28.48 -7.68
CA ARG A 29 -19.92 -29.09 -6.78
C ARG A 29 -19.21 -29.63 -5.55
N TYR A 30 -19.74 -29.31 -4.37
CA TYR A 30 -19.30 -29.87 -3.09
C TYR A 30 -19.80 -31.32 -2.96
N ILE A 31 -18.86 -32.26 -3.00
CA ILE A 31 -19.12 -33.70 -2.83
C ILE A 31 -19.13 -34.02 -1.32
N GLU A 32 -18.08 -33.57 -0.64
CA GLU A 32 -17.94 -33.73 0.82
C GLU A 32 -17.23 -32.53 1.42
N SER A 33 -17.42 -32.35 2.75
CA SER A 33 -16.80 -31.29 3.51
C SER A 33 -16.44 -31.77 4.92
N PHE A 34 -15.28 -31.32 5.41
CA PHE A 34 -14.73 -31.70 6.71
C PHE A 34 -14.10 -30.48 7.38
N GLY A 35 -13.85 -30.57 8.70
CA GLY A 35 -13.08 -29.61 9.46
C GLY A 35 -13.82 -28.32 9.79
N GLY A 36 -13.05 -27.24 9.99
CA GLY A 36 -13.59 -25.92 10.27
C GLY A 36 -14.05 -25.68 11.70
N THR A 37 -13.60 -26.53 12.65
CA THR A 37 -14.04 -26.44 14.05
C THR A 37 -13.53 -25.20 14.80
N TYR A 38 -12.55 -24.50 14.27
CA TYR A 38 -11.87 -23.38 14.96
C TYR A 38 -12.38 -22.00 14.55
N HIS A 39 -13.00 -21.84 13.37
CA HIS A 39 -13.17 -20.53 12.75
C HIS A 39 -14.56 -19.92 12.73
N SER A 40 -15.60 -20.68 13.00
CA SER A 40 -16.89 -20.05 13.33
C SER A 40 -17.84 -21.03 13.97
N LYS A 41 -18.49 -20.62 15.05
CA LYS A 41 -19.68 -21.27 15.58
C LYS A 41 -20.86 -21.21 14.56
N HIS A 42 -20.68 -20.53 13.43
CA HIS A 42 -21.70 -20.16 12.49
C HIS A 42 -21.51 -20.76 11.09
N PHE A 43 -20.29 -21.20 10.71
CA PHE A 43 -20.06 -21.80 9.39
C PHE A 43 -20.15 -23.32 9.46
N ASN A 44 -21.30 -23.87 9.08
CA ASN A 44 -21.46 -25.31 8.97
C ASN A 44 -21.13 -25.78 7.55
N ALA A 45 -19.89 -26.25 7.33
CA ALA A 45 -19.45 -26.73 6.02
C ALA A 45 -20.32 -27.88 5.47
N GLN A 46 -20.98 -28.67 6.32
CA GLN A 46 -21.89 -29.75 5.89
C GLN A 46 -23.13 -29.24 5.16
N SER A 47 -23.53 -27.98 5.35
CA SER A 47 -24.66 -27.38 4.65
C SER A 47 -24.42 -27.15 3.17
N TYR A 48 -23.17 -27.19 2.71
CA TYR A 48 -22.80 -27.01 1.29
C TYR A 48 -22.79 -28.32 0.49
N THR A 49 -22.88 -29.49 1.12
CA THR A 49 -22.89 -30.78 0.41
C THR A 49 -23.99 -30.81 -0.64
N ASN A 50 -23.64 -31.18 -1.88
CA ASN A 50 -24.48 -31.17 -3.07
C ASN A 50 -24.80 -29.79 -3.70
N LEU A 51 -24.41 -28.67 -3.09
CA LEU A 51 -24.45 -27.36 -3.72
C LEU A 51 -23.26 -27.19 -4.67
N THR A 52 -23.31 -26.17 -5.53
CA THR A 52 -22.19 -25.75 -6.36
C THR A 52 -21.65 -24.40 -5.88
N LEU A 53 -20.44 -24.03 -6.28
CA LEU A 53 -19.87 -22.71 -6.05
C LEU A 53 -20.81 -21.59 -6.56
N ASN A 54 -21.56 -21.84 -7.66
CA ASN A 54 -22.52 -20.88 -8.19
C ASN A 54 -23.79 -20.73 -7.33
N ASP A 55 -24.11 -21.72 -6.50
CA ASP A 55 -25.26 -21.63 -5.58
C ASP A 55 -24.92 -20.80 -4.33
N VAL A 56 -23.64 -20.74 -3.95
CA VAL A 56 -23.19 -20.13 -2.69
C VAL A 56 -22.47 -18.80 -2.87
N LEU A 57 -21.94 -18.52 -4.07
CA LEU A 57 -21.15 -17.33 -4.37
C LEU A 57 -21.67 -16.58 -5.59
N SER A 58 -21.35 -15.30 -5.68
CA SER A 58 -21.62 -14.50 -6.89
C SER A 58 -21.03 -15.16 -8.14
N PRO A 59 -21.67 -15.00 -9.32
CA PRO A 59 -21.19 -15.66 -10.56
C PRO A 59 -19.74 -15.34 -10.89
N SER A 60 -19.29 -14.11 -10.62
CA SER A 60 -17.90 -13.68 -10.86
C SER A 60 -16.93 -14.43 -9.97
N LYS A 61 -17.23 -14.54 -8.67
CA LYS A 61 -16.37 -15.21 -7.69
C LYS A 61 -16.38 -16.72 -7.89
N ALA A 62 -17.53 -17.31 -8.17
CA ALA A 62 -17.66 -18.73 -8.50
C ALA A 62 -16.81 -19.09 -9.74
N ALA A 63 -16.86 -18.29 -10.81
CA ALA A 63 -16.06 -18.49 -12.01
C ALA A 63 -14.56 -18.42 -11.74
N GLU A 64 -14.10 -17.48 -10.89
CA GLU A 64 -12.71 -17.38 -10.46
C GLU A 64 -12.26 -18.67 -9.76
N LEU A 65 -13.04 -19.16 -8.78
CA LEU A 65 -12.68 -20.34 -8.00
C LEU A 65 -12.74 -21.63 -8.85
N ILE A 66 -13.71 -21.75 -9.73
CA ILE A 66 -13.78 -22.87 -10.72
C ILE A 66 -12.55 -22.82 -11.66
N GLY A 67 -12.08 -21.63 -11.99
CA GLY A 67 -10.84 -21.45 -12.75
C GLY A 67 -9.63 -22.10 -12.05
N TYR A 68 -9.49 -21.95 -10.74
CA TYR A 68 -8.42 -22.61 -9.98
C TYR A 68 -8.55 -24.14 -9.97
N ILE A 69 -9.78 -24.68 -9.87
CA ILE A 69 -10.04 -26.12 -9.96
C ILE A 69 -9.57 -26.66 -11.33
N ASN A 70 -9.99 -26.00 -12.41
CA ASN A 70 -9.67 -26.41 -13.77
C ASN A 70 -8.17 -26.33 -14.06
N ASP A 71 -7.48 -25.32 -13.51
CA ASP A 71 -6.02 -25.20 -13.64
C ASP A 71 -5.31 -26.40 -12.99
N VAL A 72 -5.72 -26.77 -11.77
CA VAL A 72 -5.16 -27.90 -11.02
C VAL A 72 -5.43 -29.22 -11.70
N LEU A 73 -6.65 -29.45 -12.18
CA LEU A 73 -7.00 -30.67 -12.92
C LEU A 73 -6.26 -30.79 -14.23
N ARG A 74 -6.01 -29.67 -14.92
CA ARG A 74 -5.27 -29.63 -16.19
C ARG A 74 -3.77 -29.86 -16.02
N SER A 75 -3.17 -29.24 -15.00
CA SER A 75 -1.74 -29.38 -14.72
C SER A 75 -1.38 -30.67 -13.99
N ASN A 76 -2.35 -31.26 -13.31
CA ASN A 76 -2.19 -32.35 -12.35
C ASN A 76 -1.18 -32.06 -11.25
N GLU A 77 -1.01 -30.76 -10.90
CA GLU A 77 -0.10 -30.30 -9.84
C GLU A 77 -0.86 -29.54 -8.77
N PRO A 78 -0.45 -29.63 -7.49
CA PRO A 78 -1.04 -28.84 -6.42
C PRO A 78 -0.82 -27.35 -6.63
N LYS A 79 -1.84 -26.52 -6.29
CA LYS A 79 -1.78 -25.07 -6.39
C LYS A 79 -2.11 -24.45 -5.03
N VAL A 80 -1.32 -23.44 -4.61
CA VAL A 80 -1.63 -22.58 -3.47
C VAL A 80 -2.18 -21.26 -4.01
N VAL A 81 -3.34 -20.85 -3.51
CA VAL A 81 -4.01 -19.61 -3.90
C VAL A 81 -4.39 -18.80 -2.67
N LYS A 82 -4.33 -17.48 -2.80
CA LYS A 82 -4.92 -16.53 -1.84
C LYS A 82 -6.01 -15.76 -2.56
N TYR A 83 -7.17 -15.68 -1.95
CA TYR A 83 -8.32 -14.97 -2.48
C TYR A 83 -9.16 -14.37 -1.36
N SER A 84 -9.94 -13.36 -1.70
CA SER A 84 -10.91 -12.77 -0.77
C SER A 84 -12.33 -13.05 -1.24
N ILE A 85 -13.25 -13.07 -0.30
CA ILE A 85 -14.69 -13.10 -0.55
C ILE A 85 -15.27 -11.87 0.12
N ALA A 86 -15.86 -10.97 -0.68
CA ALA A 86 -16.53 -9.79 -0.16
C ALA A 86 -17.95 -10.16 0.32
N LEU A 87 -18.53 -9.33 1.19
CA LEU A 87 -19.87 -9.52 1.71
C LEU A 87 -20.91 -9.76 0.60
N GLN A 88 -20.82 -8.97 -0.46
CA GLN A 88 -21.71 -9.04 -1.62
C GLN A 88 -21.57 -10.30 -2.48
N ASP A 89 -20.49 -11.07 -2.27
CA ASP A 89 -20.23 -12.31 -2.99
C ASP A 89 -20.88 -13.53 -2.33
N HIS A 90 -21.39 -13.39 -1.11
CA HIS A 90 -22.11 -14.46 -0.40
C HIS A 90 -23.58 -14.47 -0.78
N LEU A 91 -24.09 -15.57 -1.36
CA LEU A 91 -25.48 -15.71 -1.76
C LEU A 91 -26.36 -16.38 -0.72
N LEU A 92 -25.78 -17.24 0.12
CA LEU A 92 -26.54 -18.09 1.07
C LEU A 92 -26.25 -17.77 2.54
N MET A 93 -25.33 -16.87 2.86
CA MET A 93 -25.00 -16.58 4.25
C MET A 93 -26.07 -15.64 4.84
N PRO A 94 -26.72 -16.01 5.95
CA PRO A 94 -27.66 -15.12 6.64
C PRO A 94 -26.97 -13.84 7.09
N ILE A 95 -27.70 -12.71 7.09
CA ILE A 95 -27.16 -11.39 7.48
C ILE A 95 -26.57 -11.43 8.90
N GLU A 96 -27.19 -12.17 9.82
CA GLU A 96 -26.75 -12.35 11.20
C GLU A 96 -25.38 -13.06 11.31
N GLU A 97 -25.09 -13.97 10.38
CA GLU A 97 -23.78 -14.65 10.29
C GLU A 97 -22.72 -13.76 9.65
N LEU A 98 -23.12 -12.92 8.70
CA LEU A 98 -22.25 -11.94 8.05
C LEU A 98 -21.81 -10.84 9.03
N GLU A 99 -22.71 -10.37 9.91
CA GLU A 99 -22.39 -9.37 10.95
C GLU A 99 -21.47 -9.92 12.06
N ALA A 100 -21.42 -11.25 12.22
CA ALA A 100 -20.55 -11.91 13.18
C ALA A 100 -19.10 -12.12 12.70
N LEU A 101 -18.79 -11.84 11.43
CA LEU A 101 -17.43 -11.88 10.90
C LEU A 101 -16.58 -10.75 11.50
N GLU A 102 -15.32 -11.02 11.84
CA GLU A 102 -14.36 -10.01 12.35
C GLU A 102 -14.16 -8.84 11.38
N ASN A 103 -14.39 -9.05 10.08
CA ASN A 103 -14.41 -8.03 9.04
C ASN A 103 -15.52 -8.34 8.04
N PRO A 104 -16.73 -7.77 8.23
CA PRO A 104 -17.89 -8.09 7.36
C PRO A 104 -17.71 -7.61 5.91
N GLU A 105 -16.75 -6.71 5.62
CA GLU A 105 -16.57 -6.19 4.27
C GLU A 105 -15.83 -7.18 3.36
N GLU A 106 -14.81 -7.89 3.87
CA GLU A 106 -13.97 -8.78 3.07
C GLU A 106 -13.26 -9.83 3.95
N THR A 107 -13.43 -11.11 3.64
CA THR A 107 -12.75 -12.22 4.31
C THR A 107 -11.66 -12.80 3.40
N TRP A 108 -10.45 -12.98 3.93
CA TRP A 108 -9.30 -13.48 3.19
C TRP A 108 -9.02 -14.95 3.49
N PHE A 109 -8.84 -15.70 2.43
CA PHE A 109 -8.56 -17.14 2.49
C PHE A 109 -7.25 -17.50 1.82
N GLU A 110 -6.53 -18.44 2.42
CA GLU A 110 -5.44 -19.16 1.78
C GLU A 110 -5.89 -20.60 1.57
N ALA A 111 -5.77 -21.10 0.35
CA ALA A 111 -6.20 -22.45 0.01
C ALA A 111 -5.11 -23.23 -0.70
N ILE A 112 -5.09 -24.54 -0.41
CA ILE A 112 -4.28 -25.52 -1.11
C ILE A 112 -5.25 -26.44 -1.86
N ILE A 113 -5.11 -26.47 -3.19
CA ILE A 113 -5.93 -27.27 -4.07
C ILE A 113 -5.07 -28.39 -4.65
N LYS A 114 -5.51 -29.63 -4.50
CA LYS A 114 -4.79 -30.82 -5.01
C LYS A 114 -5.72 -31.68 -5.84
N PRO A 115 -5.26 -32.22 -6.99
CA PRO A 115 -6.03 -33.19 -7.72
C PRO A 115 -6.11 -34.51 -6.93
N VAL A 116 -7.21 -35.22 -7.05
CA VAL A 116 -7.41 -36.54 -6.44
C VAL A 116 -7.72 -37.53 -7.55
N GLU A 117 -6.98 -38.64 -7.58
CA GLU A 117 -7.34 -39.74 -8.45
C GLU A 117 -8.66 -40.37 -7.96
N SER A 118 -9.66 -40.41 -8.81
CA SER A 118 -10.95 -41.01 -8.46
C SER A 118 -10.81 -42.50 -8.15
N ILE A 119 -11.26 -42.92 -6.98
CA ILE A 119 -11.23 -44.32 -6.57
C ILE A 119 -12.43 -45.08 -7.11
N GLN A 120 -13.53 -44.42 -7.51
CA GLN A 120 -14.75 -45.02 -8.05
C GLN A 120 -15.48 -44.06 -9.00
N GLY A 121 -15.10 -43.99 -10.26
CA GLY A 121 -15.85 -43.26 -11.28
C GLY A 121 -15.00 -42.33 -12.15
N ASP A 122 -15.59 -41.86 -13.27
CA ASP A 122 -14.96 -40.98 -14.27
C ASP A 122 -14.94 -39.49 -13.86
N GLU A 123 -15.18 -39.14 -12.57
CA GLU A 123 -15.20 -37.74 -12.14
C GLU A 123 -13.82 -37.25 -11.68
N ASN A 124 -13.41 -36.12 -12.22
CA ASN A 124 -12.23 -35.41 -11.79
C ASN A 124 -12.51 -34.64 -10.49
N LEU A 125 -11.82 -34.98 -9.42
CA LEU A 125 -12.00 -34.41 -8.10
C LEU A 125 -10.78 -33.63 -7.64
N VAL A 126 -11.00 -32.62 -6.82
CA VAL A 126 -9.95 -31.91 -6.09
C VAL A 126 -10.24 -31.91 -4.60
N ILE A 127 -9.19 -31.98 -3.79
CA ILE A 127 -9.23 -31.61 -2.38
C ILE A 127 -8.85 -30.15 -2.29
N TRP A 128 -9.71 -29.37 -1.67
CA TRP A 128 -9.54 -27.94 -1.44
C TRP A 128 -9.49 -27.66 0.07
N SER A 129 -8.30 -27.51 0.62
CA SER A 129 -8.10 -27.14 2.02
C SER A 129 -8.04 -25.62 2.14
N VAL A 130 -8.90 -25.03 2.97
CA VAL A 130 -9.10 -23.58 3.09
C VAL A 130 -8.86 -23.15 4.53
N ARG A 131 -8.02 -22.15 4.70
CA ARG A 131 -7.76 -21.47 5.96
C ARG A 131 -8.20 -20.01 5.88
N ASP A 132 -8.94 -19.55 6.89
CA ASP A 132 -9.17 -18.12 7.07
C ASP A 132 -7.87 -17.44 7.55
N VAL A 133 -7.39 -16.49 6.76
CA VAL A 133 -6.18 -15.70 7.05
C VAL A 133 -6.48 -14.22 7.22
N THR A 134 -7.74 -13.83 7.38
CA THR A 134 -8.20 -12.44 7.46
C THR A 134 -7.44 -11.66 8.53
N LYS A 135 -7.37 -12.18 9.74
CA LYS A 135 -6.66 -11.54 10.84
C LYS A 135 -5.16 -11.36 10.55
N THR A 136 -4.52 -12.41 10.02
CA THR A 136 -3.10 -12.36 9.65
C THR A 136 -2.88 -11.34 8.54
N HIS A 137 -3.71 -11.35 7.50
CA HIS A 137 -3.64 -10.41 6.39
C HIS A 137 -3.83 -8.95 6.84
N LEU A 138 -4.81 -8.69 7.70
CA LEU A 138 -5.05 -7.36 8.27
C LEU A 138 -3.88 -6.88 9.14
N LEU A 139 -3.30 -7.76 9.95
CA LEU A 139 -2.13 -7.44 10.77
C LEU A 139 -0.90 -7.16 9.90
N GLU A 140 -0.64 -7.98 8.89
CA GLU A 140 0.45 -7.76 7.93
C GLU A 140 0.28 -6.43 7.19
N ARG A 141 -0.93 -6.13 6.72
CA ARG A 141 -1.27 -4.85 6.10
C ARG A 141 -1.03 -3.69 7.05
N ARG A 142 -1.51 -3.80 8.29
CA ARG A 142 -1.32 -2.76 9.31
C ARG A 142 0.16 -2.54 9.65
N LEU A 143 0.93 -3.61 9.80
CA LEU A 143 2.38 -3.53 10.00
C LEU A 143 3.08 -2.85 8.81
N LYS A 144 2.63 -3.17 7.60
CA LYS A 144 3.15 -2.55 6.37
C LYS A 144 2.83 -1.05 6.34
N GLU A 145 1.60 -0.65 6.61
CA GLU A 145 1.17 0.75 6.69
C GLU A 145 2.00 1.52 7.73
N LEU A 146 2.11 1.00 8.96
CA LEU A 146 2.94 1.60 10.02
C LEU A 146 4.43 1.69 9.63
N SER A 147 4.90 0.80 8.77
CA SER A 147 6.27 0.76 8.29
C SER A 147 6.53 1.63 7.06
N GLU A 148 5.51 2.08 6.32
CA GLU A 148 5.63 2.82 5.05
C GLU A 148 5.17 4.27 5.15
N THR A 149 4.38 4.63 6.17
CA THR A 149 3.88 5.99 6.34
C THR A 149 4.64 6.77 7.41
N ASP A 150 4.66 8.08 7.29
CA ASP A 150 5.08 9.02 8.32
C ASP A 150 3.93 9.25 9.30
N GLU A 151 4.16 9.01 10.59
CA GLU A 151 3.10 9.03 11.62
C GLU A 151 2.43 10.40 11.78
N LEU A 152 3.16 11.48 11.51
CA LEU A 152 2.62 12.84 11.64
C LEU A 152 1.72 13.22 10.47
N THR A 153 2.14 12.89 9.24
CA THR A 153 1.54 13.45 8.02
C THR A 153 0.72 12.44 7.23
N GLY A 154 0.90 11.14 7.47
CA GLY A 154 0.25 10.06 6.71
C GLY A 154 0.75 9.90 5.27
N VAL A 155 1.71 10.72 4.81
CA VAL A 155 2.41 10.49 3.52
C VAL A 155 3.45 9.37 3.67
N MET A 156 4.07 8.95 2.58
CA MET A 156 5.15 7.97 2.68
C MET A 156 6.28 8.46 3.59
N ASN A 157 6.82 7.58 4.42
CA ASN A 157 8.07 7.87 5.10
C ASN A 157 9.25 7.78 4.12
N ARG A 158 10.42 8.26 4.55
CA ARG A 158 11.64 8.29 3.73
C ARG A 158 11.95 6.93 3.08
N ARG A 159 11.83 5.84 3.83
CA ARG A 159 12.16 4.50 3.34
C ARG A 159 11.20 4.06 2.22
N ALA A 160 9.90 4.20 2.45
CA ALA A 160 8.87 3.84 1.48
C ALA A 160 8.98 4.68 0.21
N PHE A 161 9.23 5.98 0.36
CA PHE A 161 9.43 6.90 -0.76
C PHE A 161 10.60 6.48 -1.64
N LEU A 162 11.78 6.20 -1.06
CA LEU A 162 12.97 5.76 -1.80
C LEU A 162 12.73 4.43 -2.52
N THR A 163 12.10 3.46 -1.85
CA THR A 163 11.74 2.18 -2.46
C THR A 163 10.80 2.34 -3.65
N SER A 164 9.82 3.25 -3.55
CA SER A 164 8.87 3.54 -4.63
C SER A 164 9.54 4.29 -5.79
N LEU A 165 10.48 5.19 -5.50
CA LEU A 165 11.27 5.87 -6.51
C LEU A 165 12.15 4.90 -7.29
N ASP A 166 12.88 4.01 -6.61
CA ASP A 166 13.72 2.98 -7.25
C ASP A 166 12.89 2.07 -8.17
N ARG A 167 11.69 1.67 -7.72
CA ARG A 167 10.75 0.88 -8.52
C ARG A 167 10.27 1.65 -9.75
N SER A 168 9.95 2.93 -9.60
CA SER A 168 9.52 3.79 -10.70
C SER A 168 10.61 3.94 -11.74
N LEU A 169 11.85 4.20 -11.35
CA LEU A 169 12.99 4.30 -12.26
C LEU A 169 13.24 2.99 -13.01
N SER A 170 13.12 1.84 -12.34
CA SER A 170 13.30 0.53 -12.96
C SER A 170 12.25 0.23 -14.03
N SER A 171 11.03 0.79 -13.89
CA SER A 171 9.94 0.64 -14.86
C SER A 171 9.94 1.67 -15.99
N HIS A 172 10.69 2.79 -15.83
CA HIS A 172 10.76 3.90 -16.79
C HIS A 172 12.00 3.81 -17.69
N SER A 173 12.32 2.63 -18.20
CA SER A 173 13.45 2.41 -19.12
C SER A 173 13.31 3.06 -20.50
N HIS A 174 12.21 3.81 -20.76
CA HIS A 174 11.93 4.39 -22.07
C HIS A 174 11.83 5.93 -22.02
N PRO A 175 12.54 6.67 -22.90
CA PRO A 175 12.55 8.15 -22.94
C PRO A 175 11.17 8.81 -23.14
N SER A 176 10.17 8.04 -23.60
CA SER A 176 8.81 8.56 -23.84
C SER A 176 7.97 8.72 -22.55
N HIS A 177 8.48 8.28 -21.39
CA HIS A 177 7.76 8.38 -20.12
C HIS A 177 8.61 9.17 -19.10
N PRO A 178 8.56 10.51 -19.14
CA PRO A 178 9.36 11.34 -18.24
C PRO A 178 8.95 11.12 -16.78
N LEU A 179 9.93 11.10 -15.90
CA LEU A 179 9.77 11.01 -14.45
C LEU A 179 10.43 12.21 -13.81
N THR A 180 9.72 12.94 -12.99
CA THR A 180 10.24 14.15 -12.35
C THR A 180 10.16 14.05 -10.83
N CYS A 181 11.28 14.38 -10.18
CA CYS A 181 11.39 14.55 -8.74
C CYS A 181 11.27 16.01 -8.36
N VAL A 182 10.45 16.29 -7.35
CA VAL A 182 10.24 17.63 -6.76
C VAL A 182 10.64 17.56 -5.30
N MET A 183 11.64 18.34 -4.87
CA MET A 183 12.02 18.50 -3.47
C MET A 183 11.41 19.78 -2.91
N ILE A 184 10.85 19.70 -1.71
CA ILE A 184 10.10 20.79 -1.06
C ILE A 184 10.60 20.93 0.37
N ASP A 185 10.85 22.16 0.80
CA ASP A 185 11.22 22.46 2.17
C ASP A 185 10.45 23.71 2.67
N ILE A 186 9.99 23.64 3.91
CA ILE A 186 9.22 24.73 4.55
C ILE A 186 10.18 25.85 4.96
N ASP A 187 9.98 27.02 4.38
CA ASP A 187 10.80 28.19 4.67
C ASP A 187 10.64 28.63 6.12
N HIS A 188 11.79 28.97 6.77
CA HIS A 188 11.83 29.50 8.14
C HIS A 188 11.17 28.61 9.20
N PHE A 189 11.11 27.29 8.98
CA PHE A 189 10.40 26.38 9.88
C PHE A 189 10.95 26.39 11.32
N LYS A 190 12.25 26.55 11.50
CA LYS A 190 12.84 26.70 12.82
C LYS A 190 12.31 27.95 13.54
N GLU A 191 12.20 29.08 12.84
CA GLU A 191 11.68 30.33 13.39
C GLU A 191 10.19 30.18 13.77
N ILE A 192 9.42 29.43 12.98
CA ILE A 192 8.04 29.08 13.32
C ILE A 192 8.01 28.31 14.64
N ASN A 193 8.81 27.25 14.78
CA ASN A 193 8.87 26.47 16.01
C ASN A 193 9.30 27.33 17.23
N ASP A 194 10.27 28.21 17.05
CA ASP A 194 10.78 29.08 18.11
C ASP A 194 9.70 30.09 18.55
N GLN A 195 8.78 30.50 17.67
CA GLN A 195 7.72 31.49 17.98
C GLN A 195 6.44 30.85 18.55
N VAL A 196 6.00 29.71 17.96
CA VAL A 196 4.68 29.13 18.28
C VAL A 196 4.76 27.72 18.89
N GLY A 197 5.97 27.20 19.10
CA GLY A 197 6.23 25.90 19.72
C GLY A 197 6.09 24.73 18.73
N HIS A 198 6.70 23.60 19.11
CA HIS A 198 6.79 22.39 18.25
C HIS A 198 5.42 21.81 17.90
N PHE A 199 4.44 21.84 18.79
CA PHE A 199 3.09 21.33 18.50
C PHE A 199 2.45 22.08 17.33
N SER A 200 2.56 23.41 17.31
CA SER A 200 2.06 24.22 16.20
C SER A 200 2.87 24.02 14.92
N GLY A 201 4.18 23.80 15.03
CA GLY A 201 5.04 23.40 13.93
C GLY A 201 4.62 22.08 13.29
N ASP A 202 4.26 21.09 14.09
CA ASP A 202 3.73 19.81 13.61
C ASP A 202 2.42 19.99 12.83
N GLN A 203 1.55 20.91 13.26
CA GLN A 203 0.33 21.24 12.51
C GLN A 203 0.65 21.93 11.17
N VAL A 204 1.68 22.77 11.11
CA VAL A 204 2.17 23.38 9.85
C VAL A 204 2.68 22.31 8.90
N ILE A 205 3.50 21.36 9.37
CA ILE A 205 3.98 20.21 8.57
C ILE A 205 2.80 19.43 8.01
N ASN A 206 1.82 19.09 8.84
CA ASN A 206 0.63 18.36 8.43
C ASN A 206 -0.22 19.14 7.41
N HIS A 207 -0.35 20.44 7.59
CA HIS A 207 -1.05 21.33 6.69
C HIS A 207 -0.39 21.35 5.29
N VAL A 208 0.94 21.52 5.24
CA VAL A 208 1.72 21.50 4.00
C VAL A 208 1.59 20.14 3.29
N ALA A 209 1.72 19.02 4.02
CA ALA A 209 1.54 17.69 3.48
C ALA A 209 0.17 17.51 2.79
N LYS A 210 -0.91 17.96 3.45
CA LYS A 210 -2.28 17.90 2.90
C LYS A 210 -2.44 18.73 1.62
N ILE A 211 -1.82 19.91 1.55
CA ILE A 211 -1.85 20.75 0.34
C ILE A 211 -1.12 20.02 -0.80
N CYS A 212 0.08 19.50 -0.53
CA CYS A 212 0.85 18.75 -1.53
C CYS A 212 0.07 17.54 -2.05
N GLN A 213 -0.53 16.73 -1.16
CA GLN A 213 -1.34 15.56 -1.55
C GLN A 213 -2.51 15.94 -2.47
N ARG A 214 -3.20 17.05 -2.21
CA ARG A 214 -4.33 17.52 -3.03
C ARG A 214 -3.89 18.07 -4.40
N ALA A 215 -2.64 18.48 -4.51
CA ALA A 215 -2.10 19.06 -5.74
C ALA A 215 -1.56 18.02 -6.73
N ILE A 216 -1.41 16.76 -6.32
CA ILE A 216 -0.88 15.67 -7.14
C ILE A 216 -1.97 14.67 -7.52
N ARG A 217 -1.70 13.82 -8.51
CA ARG A 217 -2.61 12.79 -9.02
C ARG A 217 -2.43 11.49 -8.26
N GLY A 218 -3.38 10.56 -8.39
CA GLY A 218 -3.29 9.22 -7.78
C GLY A 218 -2.14 8.35 -8.30
N THR A 219 -1.54 8.69 -9.44
CA THR A 219 -0.34 8.04 -10.00
C THR A 219 0.96 8.60 -9.47
N ASP A 220 0.90 9.76 -8.82
CA ASP A 220 2.04 10.45 -8.22
C ASP A 220 2.13 10.08 -6.74
N PHE A 221 3.29 10.23 -6.15
CA PHE A 221 3.43 9.97 -4.72
C PHE A 221 4.29 11.00 -4.02
N ILE A 222 4.00 11.20 -2.74
CA ILE A 222 4.69 12.13 -1.86
C ILE A 222 5.24 11.39 -0.65
N GLY A 223 6.44 11.78 -0.20
CA GLY A 223 7.04 11.32 1.04
C GLY A 223 7.62 12.46 1.86
N ARG A 224 7.63 12.28 3.18
CA ARG A 224 8.38 13.11 4.11
C ARG A 224 9.76 12.51 4.31
N LEU A 225 10.79 13.26 4.00
CA LEU A 225 12.18 12.78 4.06
C LEU A 225 12.83 12.99 5.43
N GLY A 226 12.33 13.96 6.19
CA GLY A 226 12.76 14.27 7.54
C GLY A 226 12.43 15.74 7.90
N GLY A 227 12.21 16.02 9.17
CA GLY A 227 11.91 17.38 9.63
C GLY A 227 10.78 18.05 8.84
N GLU A 228 11.13 19.11 8.14
CA GLU A 228 10.25 19.92 7.29
C GLU A 228 10.39 19.63 5.78
N GLU A 229 11.12 18.57 5.41
CA GLU A 229 11.43 18.24 4.00
C GLU A 229 10.48 17.20 3.43
N PHE A 230 9.96 17.48 2.24
CA PHE A 230 9.12 16.58 1.46
C PHE A 230 9.71 16.34 0.07
N ALA A 231 9.36 15.21 -0.50
CA ALA A 231 9.64 14.94 -1.90
C ALA A 231 8.39 14.41 -2.61
N VAL A 232 8.23 14.76 -3.87
CA VAL A 232 7.13 14.31 -4.73
C VAL A 232 7.73 13.70 -5.99
N ILE A 233 7.17 12.58 -6.45
CA ILE A 233 7.46 12.00 -7.74
C ILE A 233 6.24 12.14 -8.63
N LEU A 234 6.45 12.76 -9.78
CA LEU A 234 5.46 12.98 -10.81
C LEU A 234 5.74 12.04 -11.98
N ALA A 235 4.88 11.03 -12.13
CA ALA A 235 5.00 10.04 -13.20
C ALA A 235 4.51 10.62 -14.53
N ASN A 236 5.16 10.24 -15.64
CA ASN A 236 4.83 10.72 -16.99
C ASN A 236 4.71 12.24 -17.08
N THR A 237 5.62 12.96 -16.43
CA THR A 237 5.56 14.40 -16.27
C THR A 237 6.95 14.99 -16.53
N SER A 238 7.06 15.88 -17.53
CA SER A 238 8.31 16.57 -17.87
C SER A 238 8.65 17.65 -16.85
N ALA A 239 9.91 18.13 -16.82
CA ALA A 239 10.34 19.21 -15.94
C ALA A 239 9.48 20.46 -16.03
N ILE A 240 9.03 20.86 -17.24
CA ILE A 240 8.18 22.03 -17.45
C ILE A 240 6.79 21.81 -16.83
N GLN A 241 6.18 20.64 -17.05
CA GLN A 241 4.89 20.29 -16.45
C GLN A 241 5.00 20.18 -14.93
N ALA A 242 6.10 19.60 -14.43
CA ALA A 242 6.38 19.48 -13.00
C ALA A 242 6.57 20.85 -12.35
N TYR A 243 7.17 21.81 -13.07
CA TYR A 243 7.28 23.19 -12.61
C TYR A 243 5.89 23.83 -12.37
N GLU A 244 4.94 23.60 -13.27
CA GLU A 244 3.56 24.09 -13.09
C GLU A 244 2.89 23.48 -11.86
N VAL A 245 3.11 22.18 -11.60
CA VAL A 245 2.61 21.50 -10.39
C VAL A 245 3.28 22.07 -9.15
N ALA A 246 4.59 22.23 -9.17
CA ALA A 246 5.38 22.79 -8.07
C ALA A 246 4.96 24.24 -7.75
N GLU A 247 4.75 25.07 -8.77
CA GLU A 247 4.31 26.45 -8.59
C GLU A 247 2.88 26.52 -8.05
N ARG A 248 1.99 25.59 -8.46
CA ARG A 248 0.65 25.46 -7.87
C ARG A 248 0.71 25.08 -6.38
N ILE A 249 1.60 24.16 -6.00
CA ILE A 249 1.84 23.79 -4.59
C ILE A 249 2.34 25.01 -3.82
N ARG A 250 3.37 25.69 -4.31
CA ARG A 250 3.95 26.88 -3.68
C ARG A 250 2.91 27.96 -3.41
N GLN A 251 2.12 28.32 -4.45
CA GLN A 251 1.07 29.33 -4.34
C GLN A 251 -0.03 28.89 -3.38
N ALA A 252 -0.46 27.62 -3.42
CA ALA A 252 -1.48 27.11 -2.51
C ALA A 252 -1.04 27.19 -1.04
N ILE A 253 0.24 26.88 -0.74
CA ILE A 253 0.80 27.01 0.62
C ILE A 253 0.88 28.48 1.02
N GLN A 254 1.38 29.36 0.16
CA GLN A 254 1.51 30.78 0.44
C GLN A 254 0.16 31.45 0.74
N THR A 255 -0.92 31.01 0.08
CA THR A 255 -2.25 31.65 0.19
C THR A 255 -3.15 31.01 1.23
N ALA A 256 -2.79 29.86 1.78
CA ALA A 256 -3.58 29.11 2.76
C ALA A 256 -2.85 29.03 4.11
N PRO A 257 -3.03 30.00 5.01
CA PRO A 257 -2.40 29.95 6.33
C PRO A 257 -2.90 28.76 7.14
N CYS A 258 -1.99 28.16 7.92
CA CYS A 258 -2.33 27.11 8.87
C CYS A 258 -3.02 27.72 10.09
N LYS A 259 -4.20 27.20 10.47
CA LYS A 259 -4.96 27.67 11.64
C LYS A 259 -4.76 26.71 12.80
N VAL A 260 -4.13 27.17 13.87
CA VAL A 260 -3.87 26.40 15.10
C VAL A 260 -4.26 27.25 16.30
N ASP A 261 -5.17 26.74 17.12
CA ASP A 261 -5.60 27.38 18.39
C ASP A 261 -5.96 28.88 18.27
N GLY A 262 -6.60 29.25 17.16
CA GLY A 262 -7.02 30.63 16.88
C GLY A 262 -5.91 31.52 16.32
N ILE A 263 -4.71 31.02 16.11
CA ILE A 263 -3.58 31.69 15.45
C ILE A 263 -3.51 31.31 14.01
N GLU A 264 -3.30 32.24 13.09
CA GLU A 264 -3.00 32.00 11.69
C GLU A 264 -1.49 32.05 11.46
N ILE A 265 -0.91 30.93 11.02
CA ILE A 265 0.51 30.80 10.73
C ILE A 265 0.68 30.76 9.22
N SER A 266 1.24 31.85 8.66
CA SER A 266 1.59 31.91 7.24
C SER A 266 2.97 31.33 7.03
N THR A 267 3.11 30.45 6.02
CA THR A 267 4.40 29.88 5.64
C THR A 267 4.54 29.85 4.10
N THR A 268 5.78 29.70 3.66
CA THR A 268 6.12 29.49 2.25
C THR A 268 7.01 28.26 2.11
N VAL A 269 7.28 27.85 0.90
CA VAL A 269 8.15 26.72 0.61
C VAL A 269 9.14 27.08 -0.50
N SER A 270 10.35 26.54 -0.37
CA SER A 270 11.35 26.52 -1.43
C SER A 270 11.31 25.17 -2.10
N ILE A 271 11.27 25.17 -3.44
CA ILE A 271 11.06 23.96 -4.24
C ILE A 271 12.15 23.83 -5.30
N GLY A 272 12.65 22.60 -5.46
CA GLY A 272 13.55 22.20 -6.53
C GLY A 272 12.95 21.09 -7.37
N VAL A 273 13.12 21.16 -8.69
CA VAL A 273 12.55 20.22 -9.66
C VAL A 273 13.65 19.65 -10.52
N ALA A 274 13.73 18.32 -10.64
CA ALA A 274 14.66 17.62 -11.52
C ALA A 274 13.96 16.50 -12.28
N GLU A 275 14.15 16.48 -13.61
CA GLU A 275 13.64 15.43 -14.48
C GLU A 275 14.69 14.32 -14.64
N TYR A 276 14.20 13.11 -14.72
CA TYR A 276 14.99 11.96 -15.16
C TYR A 276 15.14 12.00 -16.68
N ASP A 277 16.32 12.29 -17.15
CA ASP A 277 16.66 12.47 -18.56
C ASP A 277 17.28 11.23 -19.23
N GLY A 278 17.29 10.09 -18.51
CA GLY A 278 17.95 8.87 -18.96
C GLY A 278 19.48 8.85 -18.75
N GLN A 279 20.11 9.95 -18.34
CA GLN A 279 21.51 10.04 -17.98
C GLN A 279 21.74 9.90 -16.48
N VAL A 280 20.70 10.17 -15.68
CA VAL A 280 20.68 9.97 -14.23
C VAL A 280 20.75 8.48 -13.94
N LEU A 281 21.79 8.02 -13.28
CA LEU A 281 22.05 6.59 -13.08
C LEU A 281 21.29 5.97 -11.89
N SER A 282 20.72 6.80 -11.00
CA SER A 282 20.10 6.30 -9.77
C SER A 282 19.05 7.26 -9.18
N ALA A 283 18.12 6.71 -8.37
CA ALA A 283 17.19 7.50 -7.58
C ALA A 283 17.90 8.55 -6.71
N LYS A 284 19.04 8.19 -6.14
CA LYS A 284 19.84 9.08 -5.31
C LYS A 284 20.32 10.31 -6.10
N GLU A 285 20.77 10.11 -7.32
CA GLU A 285 21.27 11.20 -8.15
C GLU A 285 20.13 12.13 -8.60
N LEU A 286 18.97 11.59 -8.97
CA LEU A 286 17.78 12.38 -9.28
C LEU A 286 17.36 13.26 -8.10
N MET A 287 17.35 12.68 -6.90
CA MET A 287 17.05 13.44 -5.68
C MET A 287 18.10 14.50 -5.37
N VAL A 288 19.40 14.19 -5.54
CA VAL A 288 20.48 15.17 -5.34
C VAL A 288 20.33 16.35 -6.29
N ASN A 289 19.92 16.11 -7.54
CA ASN A 289 19.70 17.18 -8.51
C ASN A 289 18.49 18.06 -8.13
N ALA A 290 17.38 17.46 -7.68
CA ALA A 290 16.23 18.21 -7.18
C ALA A 290 16.58 18.99 -5.89
N ASP A 291 17.38 18.39 -4.99
CA ASP A 291 17.86 19.03 -3.75
C ASP A 291 18.76 20.24 -4.04
N LYS A 292 19.68 20.14 -4.99
CA LYS A 292 20.49 21.27 -5.45
C LYS A 292 19.63 22.44 -5.94
N ALA A 293 18.59 22.16 -6.71
CA ALA A 293 17.66 23.17 -7.19
C ALA A 293 16.84 23.79 -6.03
N MET A 294 16.38 23.00 -5.08
CA MET A 294 15.69 23.48 -3.88
C MET A 294 16.62 24.34 -3.02
N TYR A 295 17.86 23.92 -2.83
CA TYR A 295 18.88 24.69 -2.11
C TYR A 295 19.12 26.05 -2.77
N TYR A 296 19.15 26.08 -4.11
CA TYR A 296 19.23 27.35 -4.86
C TYR A 296 18.01 28.24 -4.58
N SER A 297 16.80 27.69 -4.57
CA SER A 297 15.57 28.41 -4.20
C SER A 297 15.68 29.05 -2.83
N LYS A 298 16.18 28.32 -1.82
CA LYS A 298 16.39 28.84 -0.45
C LYS A 298 17.36 30.03 -0.41
N HIS A 299 18.43 30.00 -1.23
CA HIS A 299 19.47 31.04 -1.22
C HIS A 299 19.16 32.22 -2.14
N SER A 300 18.24 32.07 -3.07
CA SER A 300 17.83 33.13 -4.01
C SER A 300 16.58 33.90 -3.57
N GLY A 301 16.23 33.85 -2.27
CA GLY A 301 15.14 34.63 -1.71
C GLY A 301 13.97 33.80 -1.18
N ARG A 302 14.02 32.48 -1.22
CA ARG A 302 12.93 31.55 -0.78
C ARG A 302 11.65 31.73 -1.57
N ASN A 303 10.59 31.03 -1.15
CA ASN A 303 9.24 31.11 -1.74
C ASN A 303 9.26 31.09 -3.27
N GLN A 304 9.98 30.14 -3.85
CA GLN A 304 10.15 29.99 -5.29
C GLN A 304 10.43 28.55 -5.71
N VAL A 305 10.28 28.29 -6.99
CA VAL A 305 10.58 27.03 -7.65
C VAL A 305 11.79 27.20 -8.55
N THR A 306 12.74 26.29 -8.48
CA THR A 306 13.91 26.22 -9.37
C THR A 306 13.92 24.90 -10.13
N LEU A 307 14.09 24.97 -11.45
CA LEU A 307 14.37 23.80 -12.28
C LEU A 307 15.87 23.49 -12.22
N TYR A 308 16.18 22.22 -12.00
CA TYR A 308 17.57 21.77 -12.10
C TYR A 308 18.05 21.84 -13.56
N HIS A 309 19.20 22.42 -13.75
CA HIS A 309 20.00 22.34 -14.98
C HIS A 309 21.48 22.24 -14.59
N GLY A 310 22.27 21.56 -15.40
CA GLY A 310 23.68 21.24 -15.07
C GLY A 310 24.59 22.43 -14.76
N ASN A 311 24.14 23.65 -15.01
CA ASN A 311 24.86 24.89 -14.74
C ASN A 311 24.37 25.65 -13.49
N ILE A 312 23.54 25.03 -12.64
CA ILE A 312 23.22 25.64 -11.34
C ILE A 312 24.54 25.77 -10.57
N PRO A 313 24.95 26.99 -10.14
CA PRO A 313 26.17 27.16 -9.42
C PRO A 313 26.18 26.31 -8.16
N ASP A 314 27.24 25.54 -7.93
CA ASP A 314 27.49 24.94 -6.63
C ASP A 314 27.61 26.07 -5.60
N VAL A 315 26.54 26.32 -4.87
CA VAL A 315 26.60 27.25 -3.72
C VAL A 315 27.43 26.55 -2.67
N LYS A 316 28.74 26.90 -2.64
CA LYS A 316 29.64 26.38 -1.61
C LYS A 316 29.03 26.70 -0.26
N LEU A 317 28.80 25.67 0.55
CA LEU A 317 28.54 25.80 1.97
C LEU A 317 29.60 26.68 2.59
N GLN A 318 29.37 27.98 2.73
CA GLN A 318 30.08 28.79 3.69
C GLN A 318 29.59 28.34 5.07
N HIS A 319 30.25 27.34 5.62
CA HIS A 319 30.21 27.08 7.04
C HIS A 319 30.64 28.37 7.75
N SER A 320 29.66 29.14 8.15
CA SER A 320 29.88 30.23 9.11
C SER A 320 30.21 29.59 10.45
N THR A 321 31.44 29.10 10.56
CA THR A 321 32.06 28.71 11.82
C THR A 321 32.39 29.99 12.57
N ASN A 322 31.40 30.59 13.22
CA ASN A 322 31.60 31.62 14.23
C ASN A 322 30.81 31.30 15.51
N LEU A 323 31.00 30.08 16.01
CA LEU A 323 30.74 29.80 17.42
C LEU A 323 31.99 30.17 18.23
N ARG A 324 32.09 31.44 18.63
CA ARG A 324 32.98 31.84 19.73
C ARG A 324 32.33 31.33 21.03
N ILE A 325 32.76 30.19 21.51
CA ILE A 325 32.53 29.77 22.89
C ILE A 325 33.40 30.65 23.77
N GLN A 326 32.87 31.70 24.38
CA GLN A 326 33.48 32.35 25.54
C GLN A 326 33.24 31.46 26.74
N LYS A 327 34.30 30.82 27.24
CA LYS A 327 34.34 30.31 28.61
C LYS A 327 34.31 31.49 29.53
N VAL A 328 33.25 31.60 30.35
CA VAL A 328 33.26 32.48 31.53
C VAL A 328 33.95 31.69 32.64
N SER A 329 35.01 32.28 33.17
CA SER A 329 35.78 31.86 34.34
C SER A 329 34.95 32.01 35.64
#